data_361bec098dd9e3a0f2faffa6c7923a45
#
_entry.id   361bec098dd9e3a0f2faffa6c7923a45
#
_cell.length_a   1.000
_cell.length_b   1.000
_cell.length_c   1.000
_cell.angle_alpha   90.00
_cell.angle_beta   90.00
_cell.angle_gamma   90.00
#
_symmetry.space_group_name_H-M   'P 1'
#
loop_
_entity.id
_entity.type
_entity.pdbx_description
1 polymer ?
#
loop_
_entity_poly.entity_id
_entity_poly.type
_entity_poly.pdbx_seq_one_letter_code
_entity_poly.pdbx_strand_id
1 'polypeptide(L)'
;MLSMITPPVAFAAYAAANIARTDGWTTGWIACLVGWSTFILPFLFVLTPSLLMDGPTHLIVWNFCRILFGLFVGTAAIVGFGLTPLTLPARLLHGALAVLIVLPPESFAGGYYINFAGIAAGIALLIVDHLRRTNAAKTKVAS
;
A
#
# COMPACT_ATOMS: atom_id res chain seq x y z
N MET A 1 4.72 -5.17 -19.64
CA MET A 1 4.98 -6.14 -18.54
C MET A 1 3.74 -6.39 -17.66
N LEU A 2 2.88 -5.39 -17.39
CA LEU A 2 1.67 -5.56 -16.56
C LEU A 2 0.70 -6.62 -17.10
N SER A 3 0.61 -6.79 -18.42
CA SER A 3 -0.22 -7.82 -19.07
C SER A 3 0.10 -9.25 -18.63
N MET A 4 1.29 -9.50 -18.11
CA MET A 4 1.72 -10.82 -17.64
C MET A 4 0.98 -11.28 -16.36
N ILE A 5 0.47 -10.32 -15.58
CA ILE A 5 -0.26 -10.59 -14.33
C ILE A 5 -1.73 -10.19 -14.40
N THR A 6 -2.15 -9.48 -15.47
CA THR A 6 -3.51 -8.93 -15.59
C THR A 6 -4.43 -9.88 -16.37
N PRO A 7 -5.51 -10.40 -15.77
CA PRO A 7 -6.53 -11.15 -16.52
C PRO A 7 -7.15 -10.28 -17.62
N PRO A 8 -7.52 -10.87 -18.76
CA PRO A 8 -7.54 -12.30 -19.10
C PRO A 8 -6.22 -12.86 -19.63
N VAL A 9 -5.21 -12.02 -19.93
CA VAL A 9 -3.95 -12.45 -20.55
C VAL A 9 -3.05 -13.19 -19.53
N ALA A 10 -2.69 -12.57 -18.42
CA ALA A 10 -2.06 -13.10 -17.21
C ALA A 10 -1.13 -14.33 -17.35
N PHE A 11 -0.28 -14.39 -18.39
CA PHE A 11 0.52 -15.59 -18.70
C PHE A 11 1.35 -16.10 -17.52
N ALA A 12 2.00 -15.20 -16.77
CA ALA A 12 2.81 -15.59 -15.65
C ALA A 12 1.95 -16.17 -14.50
N ALA A 13 0.76 -15.59 -14.26
CA ALA A 13 -0.15 -16.09 -13.25
C ALA A 13 -0.74 -17.46 -13.64
N TYR A 14 -1.08 -17.68 -14.90
CA TYR A 14 -1.55 -18.99 -15.38
C TYR A 14 -0.45 -20.05 -15.34
N ALA A 15 0.80 -19.69 -15.69
CA ALA A 15 1.92 -20.61 -15.56
C ALA A 15 2.14 -21.02 -14.09
N ALA A 16 2.10 -20.06 -13.16
CA ALA A 16 2.20 -20.32 -11.73
C ALA A 16 1.04 -21.18 -11.21
N ALA A 17 -0.19 -20.92 -11.65
CA ALA A 17 -1.37 -21.68 -11.28
C ALA A 17 -1.26 -23.15 -11.73
N ASN A 18 -0.76 -23.41 -12.93
CA ASN A 18 -0.54 -24.76 -13.46
C ASN A 18 0.48 -25.52 -12.61
N ILE A 19 1.58 -24.87 -12.21
CA ILE A 19 2.59 -25.49 -11.33
C ILE A 19 2.01 -25.78 -9.93
N ALA A 20 1.25 -24.84 -9.38
CA ALA A 20 0.61 -24.97 -8.07
C ALA A 20 -0.67 -25.82 -8.07
N ARG A 21 -1.14 -26.27 -9.24
CA ARG A 21 -2.39 -27.02 -9.45
C ARG A 21 -3.61 -26.29 -8.87
N THR A 22 -3.69 -24.98 -9.09
CA THR A 22 -4.78 -24.10 -8.66
C THR A 22 -5.52 -23.50 -9.85
N ASP A 23 -6.66 -22.83 -9.57
CA ASP A 23 -7.39 -22.13 -10.61
C ASP A 23 -6.63 -20.91 -11.13
N GLY A 24 -6.42 -20.84 -12.45
CA GLY A 24 -5.67 -19.77 -13.12
C GLY A 24 -6.33 -18.40 -13.02
N TRP A 25 -7.66 -18.36 -13.09
CA TRP A 25 -8.42 -17.11 -13.01
C TRP A 25 -8.29 -16.45 -11.64
N THR A 26 -8.51 -17.22 -10.60
CA THR A 26 -8.34 -16.76 -9.19
C THR A 26 -6.90 -16.35 -8.92
N THR A 27 -5.91 -17.12 -9.41
CA THR A 27 -4.50 -16.78 -9.29
C THR A 27 -4.16 -15.46 -9.98
N GLY A 28 -4.74 -15.19 -11.15
CA GLY A 28 -4.58 -13.92 -11.86
C GLY A 28 -5.10 -12.72 -11.07
N TRP A 29 -6.28 -12.82 -10.47
CA TRP A 29 -6.83 -11.76 -9.63
C TRP A 29 -6.00 -11.52 -8.36
N ILE A 30 -5.53 -12.59 -7.72
CA ILE A 30 -4.63 -12.47 -6.55
C ILE A 30 -3.31 -11.81 -6.97
N ALA A 31 -2.76 -12.16 -8.13
CA ALA A 31 -1.55 -11.52 -8.65
C ALA A 31 -1.73 -10.02 -8.89
N CYS A 32 -2.90 -9.58 -9.40
CA CYS A 32 -3.24 -8.16 -9.52
C CYS A 32 -3.33 -7.48 -8.15
N LEU A 33 -3.96 -8.12 -7.17
CA LEU A 33 -4.07 -7.58 -5.81
C LEU A 33 -2.70 -7.43 -5.14
N VAL A 34 -1.81 -8.40 -5.31
CA VAL A 34 -0.44 -8.32 -4.77
C VAL A 34 0.39 -7.27 -5.51
N GLY A 35 0.23 -7.21 -6.84
CA GLY A 35 0.95 -6.29 -7.71
C GLY A 35 0.31 -4.90 -7.87
N TRP A 36 -0.69 -4.53 -7.05
CA TRP A 36 -1.46 -3.29 -7.21
C TRP A 36 -0.61 -2.02 -7.32
N SER A 37 0.48 -1.96 -6.56
CA SER A 37 1.41 -0.81 -6.57
C SER A 37 2.04 -0.58 -7.95
N THR A 38 2.29 -1.65 -8.72
CA THR A 38 2.87 -1.57 -10.05
C THR A 38 1.94 -0.84 -11.04
N PHE A 39 0.62 -0.90 -10.82
CA PHE A 39 -0.35 -0.17 -11.63
C PHE A 39 -0.40 1.32 -11.30
N ILE A 40 -0.12 1.71 -10.06
CA ILE A 40 -0.18 3.09 -9.59
C ILE A 40 1.13 3.84 -9.83
N LEU A 41 2.29 3.16 -9.76
CA LEU A 41 3.60 3.77 -9.91
C LEU A 41 3.78 4.66 -11.15
N PRO A 42 3.33 4.27 -12.36
CA PRO A 42 3.47 5.13 -13.54
C PRO A 42 2.75 6.47 -13.40
N PHE A 43 1.58 6.48 -12.77
CA PHE A 43 0.84 7.71 -12.49
C PHE A 43 1.57 8.59 -11.46
N LEU A 44 2.17 7.97 -10.44
CA LEU A 44 2.95 8.70 -9.43
C LEU A 44 4.19 9.37 -10.04
N PHE A 45 4.85 8.74 -11.01
CA PHE A 45 5.98 9.35 -11.71
C PHE A 45 5.56 10.59 -12.50
N VAL A 46 4.38 10.57 -13.13
CA VAL A 46 3.86 11.73 -13.86
C VAL A 46 3.43 12.84 -12.90
N LEU A 47 2.80 12.48 -11.78
CA LEU A 47 2.28 13.45 -10.81
C LEU A 47 3.34 14.02 -9.86
N THR A 48 4.47 13.32 -9.71
CA THR A 48 5.55 13.69 -8.77
C THR A 48 6.90 13.55 -9.46
N PRO A 49 7.34 14.53 -10.26
CA PRO A 49 8.60 14.48 -11.02
C PRO A 49 9.85 14.21 -10.16
N SER A 50 9.83 14.60 -8.90
CA SER A 50 10.91 14.32 -7.95
C SER A 50 11.19 12.82 -7.75
N LEU A 51 10.25 11.91 -8.05
CA LEU A 51 10.51 10.47 -8.09
C LEU A 51 11.42 10.04 -9.24
N LEU A 52 11.51 10.85 -10.29
CA LEU A 52 12.40 10.66 -11.42
C LEU A 52 13.75 11.36 -11.22
N MET A 53 14.09 11.70 -9.98
CA MET A 53 15.32 12.44 -9.61
C MET A 53 15.34 13.88 -10.14
N ASP A 54 14.20 14.45 -10.53
CA ASP A 54 14.09 15.83 -10.95
C ASP A 54 13.73 16.74 -9.76
N GLY A 55 14.65 17.67 -9.45
CA GLY A 55 14.48 18.63 -8.36
C GLY A 55 15.53 18.53 -7.25
N PRO A 56 15.38 19.30 -6.16
CA PRO A 56 16.32 19.32 -5.05
C PRO A 56 16.29 18.00 -4.25
N THR A 57 17.46 17.52 -3.86
CA THR A 57 17.67 16.21 -3.21
C THR A 57 16.76 15.97 -2.00
N HIS A 58 16.51 17.01 -1.20
CA HIS A 58 15.64 16.87 -0.02
C HIS A 58 14.18 16.55 -0.37
N LEU A 59 13.66 17.11 -1.49
CA LEU A 59 12.31 16.78 -1.98
C LEU A 59 12.27 15.39 -2.60
N ILE A 60 13.32 14.94 -3.25
CA ILE A 60 13.44 13.58 -3.81
C ILE A 60 13.31 12.56 -2.67
N VAL A 61 14.15 12.71 -1.64
CA VAL A 61 14.16 11.81 -0.47
C VAL A 61 12.82 11.84 0.26
N TRP A 62 12.27 13.04 0.49
CA TRP A 62 10.98 13.21 1.16
C TRP A 62 9.85 12.50 0.41
N ASN A 63 9.69 12.77 -0.89
CA ASN A 63 8.62 12.18 -1.70
C ASN A 63 8.79 10.67 -1.85
N PHE A 64 10.02 10.18 -1.96
CA PHE A 64 10.32 8.75 -2.01
C PHE A 64 9.87 8.04 -0.71
N CYS A 65 10.30 8.52 0.46
CA CYS A 65 9.91 7.95 1.74
C CYS A 65 8.39 8.02 1.98
N ARG A 66 7.77 9.16 1.63
CA ARG A 66 6.35 9.39 1.73
C ARG A 66 5.54 8.37 0.91
N ILE A 67 5.91 8.18 -0.35
CA ILE A 67 5.21 7.26 -1.25
C ILE A 67 5.43 5.81 -0.83
N LEU A 68 6.65 5.42 -0.43
CA LEU A 68 6.88 4.09 0.14
C LEU A 68 5.99 3.81 1.35
N PHE A 69 5.87 4.78 2.25
CA PHE A 69 4.99 4.65 3.42
C PHE A 69 3.51 4.55 3.02
N GLY A 70 3.06 5.36 2.06
CA GLY A 70 1.70 5.31 1.53
C GLY A 70 1.38 3.97 0.86
N LEU A 71 2.31 3.42 0.07
CA LEU A 71 2.17 2.09 -0.53
C LEU A 71 2.13 0.98 0.52
N PHE A 72 2.92 1.08 1.58
CA PHE A 72 2.89 0.14 2.70
C PHE A 72 1.51 0.13 3.39
N VAL A 73 0.99 1.31 3.75
CA VAL A 73 -0.33 1.47 4.37
C VAL A 73 -1.45 0.98 3.43
N GLY A 74 -1.34 1.28 2.12
CA GLY A 74 -2.27 0.81 1.10
C GLY A 74 -2.25 -0.72 0.94
N THR A 75 -1.09 -1.33 0.98
CA THR A 75 -0.96 -2.79 0.94
C THR A 75 -1.62 -3.44 2.15
N ALA A 76 -1.44 -2.88 3.36
CA ALA A 76 -2.11 -3.35 4.56
C ALA A 76 -3.64 -3.28 4.44
N ALA A 77 -4.18 -2.23 3.81
CA ALA A 77 -5.61 -2.10 3.54
C ALA A 77 -6.12 -3.18 2.57
N ILE A 78 -5.40 -3.43 1.48
CA ILE A 78 -5.80 -4.39 0.44
C ILE A 78 -5.72 -5.82 0.97
N VAL A 79 -4.59 -6.19 1.58
CA VAL A 79 -4.37 -7.53 2.14
C VAL A 79 -5.29 -7.77 3.35
N GLY A 80 -5.67 -6.71 4.08
CA GLY A 80 -6.45 -6.81 5.31
C GLY A 80 -5.63 -7.25 6.52
N PHE A 81 -4.32 -7.15 6.40
CA PHE A 81 -3.38 -7.51 7.44
C PHE A 81 -2.26 -6.46 7.49
N GLY A 82 -2.18 -5.79 8.63
CA GLY A 82 -1.04 -4.92 8.96
C GLY A 82 -0.11 -5.67 9.91
N LEU A 83 0.00 -5.21 11.15
CA LEU A 83 0.64 -5.95 12.24
C LEU A 83 -0.33 -6.95 12.90
N THR A 84 -1.62 -6.71 12.76
CA THR A 84 -2.74 -7.56 13.19
C THR A 84 -3.77 -7.69 12.07
N PRO A 85 -4.66 -8.69 12.10
CA PRO A 85 -5.77 -8.76 11.13
C PRO A 85 -6.67 -7.53 11.31
N LEU A 86 -6.90 -6.83 10.19
CA LEU A 86 -7.66 -5.58 10.16
C LEU A 86 -9.16 -5.86 9.98
N THR A 87 -9.99 -5.22 10.80
CA THR A 87 -11.45 -5.19 10.61
C THR A 87 -11.80 -4.36 9.38
N LEU A 88 -12.97 -4.59 8.79
CA LEU A 88 -13.41 -3.89 7.59
C LEU A 88 -13.32 -2.35 7.72
N PRO A 89 -13.79 -1.70 8.80
CA PRO A 89 -13.66 -0.26 8.97
C PRO A 89 -12.18 0.19 9.08
N ALA A 90 -11.33 -0.60 9.73
CA ALA A 90 -9.90 -0.31 9.79
C ALA A 90 -9.24 -0.40 8.42
N ARG A 91 -9.62 -1.36 7.57
CA ARG A 91 -9.14 -1.48 6.19
C ARG A 91 -9.51 -0.26 5.34
N LEU A 92 -10.75 0.20 5.44
CA LEU A 92 -11.22 1.40 4.74
C LEU A 92 -10.45 2.65 5.19
N LEU A 93 -10.20 2.76 6.50
CA LEU A 93 -9.41 3.87 7.05
C LEU A 93 -7.97 3.86 6.55
N HIS A 94 -7.30 2.70 6.54
CA HIS A 94 -5.95 2.56 5.98
C HIS A 94 -5.92 2.88 4.49
N GLY A 95 -6.93 2.45 3.73
CA GLY A 95 -7.06 2.77 2.31
C GLY A 95 -7.21 4.27 2.06
N ALA A 96 -8.09 4.94 2.80
CA ALA A 96 -8.28 6.39 2.71
C ALA A 96 -6.99 7.16 3.06
N LEU A 97 -6.30 6.76 4.13
CA LEU A 97 -5.02 7.37 4.51
C LEU A 97 -3.92 7.12 3.47
N ALA A 98 -3.85 5.93 2.90
CA ALA A 98 -2.89 5.64 1.84
C ALA A 98 -3.08 6.56 0.63
N VAL A 99 -4.32 6.80 0.22
CA VAL A 99 -4.65 7.75 -0.86
C VAL A 99 -4.21 9.16 -0.47
N LEU A 100 -4.53 9.64 0.74
CA LEU A 100 -4.13 10.98 1.20
C LEU A 100 -2.62 11.17 1.28
N ILE A 101 -1.87 10.13 1.67
CA ILE A 101 -0.41 10.16 1.75
C ILE A 101 0.21 10.18 0.35
N VAL A 102 -0.34 9.41 -0.58
CA VAL A 102 0.22 9.23 -1.92
C VAL A 102 -0.08 10.44 -2.82
N LEU A 103 -1.21 11.14 -2.62
CA LEU A 103 -1.58 12.32 -3.41
C LEU A 103 -0.48 13.40 -3.33
N PRO A 104 -0.08 14.01 -4.49
CA PRO A 104 0.92 15.06 -4.51
C PRO A 104 0.45 16.27 -3.71
N PRO A 105 1.25 16.82 -2.79
CA PRO A 105 0.87 17.96 -1.96
C PRO A 105 0.72 19.25 -2.76
N GLU A 106 1.32 19.29 -3.95
CA GLU A 106 1.29 20.44 -4.86
C GLU A 106 -0.03 20.56 -5.62
N SER A 107 -0.87 19.52 -5.62
CA SER A 107 -2.12 19.48 -6.40
C SER A 107 -3.22 20.36 -5.82
N PHE A 108 -3.15 20.77 -4.54
CA PHE A 108 -4.16 21.60 -3.90
C PHE A 108 -3.62 22.47 -2.76
N ALA A 109 -4.29 23.62 -2.53
CA ALA A 109 -3.94 24.51 -1.43
C ALA A 109 -4.07 23.75 -0.08
N GLY A 110 -2.96 23.69 0.68
CA GLY A 110 -2.92 22.94 1.94
C GLY A 110 -2.54 21.46 1.84
N GLY A 111 -2.17 20.95 0.67
CA GLY A 111 -1.83 19.56 0.46
C GLY A 111 -0.70 19.05 1.35
N TYR A 112 0.27 19.89 1.71
CA TYR A 112 1.32 19.55 2.66
C TYR A 112 0.76 19.22 4.05
N TYR A 113 -0.20 20.01 4.56
CA TYR A 113 -0.83 19.75 5.86
C TYR A 113 -1.62 18.43 5.85
N ILE A 114 -2.33 18.16 4.75
CA ILE A 114 -3.07 16.90 4.56
C ILE A 114 -2.13 15.71 4.54
N ASN A 115 -1.00 15.82 3.84
CA ASN A 115 0.02 14.76 3.78
C ASN A 115 0.65 14.51 5.16
N PHE A 116 1.03 15.57 5.90
CA PHE A 116 1.57 15.42 7.25
C PHE A 116 0.55 14.80 8.20
N ALA A 117 -0.71 15.25 8.14
CA ALA A 117 -1.80 14.65 8.92
C ALA A 117 -2.02 13.18 8.55
N GLY A 118 -1.98 12.83 7.26
CA GLY A 118 -2.08 11.46 6.77
C GLY A 118 -0.96 10.56 7.27
N ILE A 119 0.30 11.04 7.22
CA ILE A 119 1.46 10.32 7.72
C ILE A 119 1.37 10.13 9.25
N ALA A 120 1.04 11.19 9.99
CA ALA A 120 0.88 11.12 11.44
C ALA A 120 -0.23 10.13 11.85
N ALA A 121 -1.38 10.19 11.17
CA ALA A 121 -2.47 9.25 11.39
C ALA A 121 -2.08 7.80 11.02
N GLY A 122 -1.36 7.60 9.92
CA GLY A 122 -0.83 6.29 9.53
C GLY A 122 0.12 5.70 10.56
N ILE A 123 1.04 6.50 11.09
CA ILE A 123 1.95 6.08 12.16
C ILE A 123 1.16 5.77 13.44
N ALA A 124 0.19 6.59 13.81
CA ALA A 124 -0.66 6.35 14.99
C ALA A 124 -1.42 5.02 14.87
N LEU A 125 -1.96 4.70 13.69
CA LEU A 125 -2.63 3.42 13.45
C LEU A 125 -1.66 2.22 13.58
N LEU A 126 -0.44 2.33 13.06
CA LEU A 126 0.57 1.28 13.22
C LEU A 126 0.97 1.08 14.68
N ILE A 127 1.07 2.15 15.46
CA ILE A 127 1.33 2.07 16.91
C ILE A 127 0.16 1.38 17.62
N VAL A 128 -1.08 1.74 17.31
CA VAL A 128 -2.27 1.09 17.88
C VAL A 128 -2.30 -0.40 17.55
N ASP A 129 -1.99 -0.76 16.31
CA ASP A 129 -1.91 -2.17 15.88
C ASP A 129 -0.80 -2.92 16.61
N HIS A 130 0.36 -2.29 16.79
CA HIS A 130 1.45 -2.86 17.57
C HIS A 130 1.06 -3.11 19.02
N LEU A 131 0.40 -2.14 19.67
CA LEU A 131 -0.08 -2.27 21.05
C LEU A 131 -1.13 -3.37 21.19
N ARG A 132 -2.05 -3.50 20.24
CA ARG A 132 -3.03 -4.60 20.19
C ARG A 132 -2.36 -5.96 20.10
N ARG A 133 -1.32 -6.08 19.26
CA ARG A 133 -0.53 -7.31 19.11
C ARG A 133 0.16 -7.71 20.42
N THR A 134 0.81 -6.76 21.11
CA THR A 134 1.50 -7.01 22.38
C THR A 134 0.53 -7.40 23.49
N ASN A 135 -0.65 -6.79 23.55
CA ASN A 135 -1.67 -7.14 24.53
C ASN A 135 -2.26 -8.52 24.27
N ALA A 136 -2.55 -8.87 23.00
CA ALA A 136 -3.03 -10.19 22.64
C ALA A 136 -2.01 -11.30 22.96
N ALA A 137 -0.71 -11.02 22.79
CA ALA A 137 0.35 -11.96 23.17
C ALA A 137 0.43 -12.17 24.68
N LYS A 138 0.30 -11.12 25.49
CA LYS A 138 0.29 -11.21 26.96
C LYS A 138 -0.91 -12.03 27.48
N THR A 139 -2.08 -11.88 26.89
CA THR A 139 -3.28 -12.65 27.30
C THR A 139 -3.12 -14.14 27.02
N LYS A 140 -2.46 -14.52 25.91
CA LYS A 140 -2.20 -15.92 25.56
C LYS A 140 -1.15 -16.62 26.45
N VAL A 141 -0.27 -15.86 27.09
CA VAL A 141 0.76 -16.41 28.01
C VAL A 141 0.20 -16.55 29.43
N ALA A 142 -0.88 -15.82 29.76
CA ALA A 142 -1.52 -15.83 31.08
C ALA A 142 -2.65 -16.86 31.23
N SER A 143 -3.04 -17.52 30.13
CA SER A 143 -4.01 -18.62 30.09
C SER A 143 -3.35 -19.97 29.97
#